data_d450c788e66e92b3a0ba3bbf25128074
#
_entry.id   d450c788e66e92b3a0ba3bbf25128074
#
_cell.length_a   1.000
_cell.length_b   1.000
_cell.length_c   1.000
_cell.angle_alpha   90.00
_cell.angle_beta   90.00
_cell.angle_gamma   90.00
#
_symmetry.space_group_name_H-M   'P 1'
#
loop_
_entity.id
_entity.type
_entity.pdbx_description
1 polymer ?
#
loop_
_entity_poly.entity_id
_entity_poly.type
_entity_poly.pdbx_seq_one_letter_code
_entity_poly.pdbx_strand_id
1 'polypeptide(L)'
;MKKALAVILAALSALCLMGCEKGAPQQKAGGKAIEEFITHIAAGEYAEAYALLSSSCRNDTEEEKANRVTEKQFTDKYTSIISALEITAIEYADFTADGGDILYSASYTATYYSDYIGDVTNSFTAVAVHEGGEWKVEWSPALIFPEMEWGDTVRIARLSAKRGEILSNGEAIAKTAGGISVYASVSKIEDMSLFLQQTSRLLNMTEAAITKKLEKAYNDVAIIKQYYSDEITDSVREQLLQIAGIGIDNGNYYTVREYPYGELLAHLVGYIGAIPSETKEKLQAELDRLNEGRTERDGLYNADSRVGRLGLEQQYEQELRGRDGELVYICTAEGTNRKTLY
;
A
#
# COMPACT_ATOMS: atom_id res chain seq x y z
N MET A 1 -25.51 -2.03 -14.32
CA MET A 1 -25.47 -2.83 -15.56
C MET A 1 -25.25 -1.90 -16.75
N LYS A 2 -24.20 -2.15 -17.56
CA LYS A 2 -23.93 -1.54 -18.87
C LYS A 2 -23.63 -0.05 -18.87
N LYS A 3 -22.36 0.33 -18.59
CA LYS A 3 -21.63 1.44 -19.22
C LYS A 3 -20.23 1.49 -18.64
N ALA A 4 -19.38 0.57 -19.01
CA ALA A 4 -17.93 0.70 -18.82
C ALA A 4 -17.27 -0.25 -19.81
N LEU A 5 -17.58 -0.06 -21.08
CA LEU A 5 -16.85 -0.69 -22.17
C LEU A 5 -17.01 0.22 -23.38
N ALA A 6 -16.37 1.34 -23.35
CA ALA A 6 -16.11 2.12 -24.57
C ALA A 6 -15.08 3.19 -24.23
N VAL A 7 -14.08 3.24 -25.07
CA VAL A 7 -13.09 4.28 -25.26
C VAL A 7 -11.77 4.04 -24.54
N ILE A 8 -11.14 2.88 -24.80
CA ILE A 8 -9.72 2.90 -25.15
C ILE A 8 -9.71 2.97 -26.69
N LEU A 9 -9.95 4.12 -27.21
CA LEU A 9 -9.67 4.41 -28.60
C LEU A 9 -8.55 5.43 -28.62
N ALA A 10 -7.33 4.87 -28.78
CA ALA A 10 -6.23 5.44 -29.54
C ALA A 10 -6.30 6.97 -29.77
N ALA A 11 -5.71 7.73 -28.89
CA ALA A 11 -4.99 8.88 -29.37
C ALA A 11 -3.63 8.41 -29.88
N LEU A 12 -3.64 7.80 -31.05
CA LEU A 12 -2.47 7.74 -31.91
C LEU A 12 -2.21 9.17 -32.40
N SER A 13 -1.79 10.05 -31.50
CA SER A 13 -1.22 11.31 -31.90
C SER A 13 0.17 11.01 -32.42
N ALA A 14 0.22 10.76 -33.74
CA ALA A 14 1.43 10.88 -34.50
C ALA A 14 2.17 12.13 -34.03
N LEU A 15 3.26 11.95 -33.31
CA LEU A 15 4.23 13.00 -33.06
C LEU A 15 4.85 13.33 -34.42
N CYS A 16 4.23 14.27 -35.12
CA CYS A 16 4.86 14.96 -36.22
C CYS A 16 6.01 15.80 -35.65
N LEU A 17 7.18 15.18 -35.52
CA LEU A 17 8.43 15.88 -35.43
C LEU A 17 8.72 16.53 -36.80
N MET A 18 8.11 17.71 -37.04
CA MET A 18 8.66 18.67 -38.00
C MET A 18 9.62 19.58 -37.24
N GLY A 19 10.87 19.16 -37.18
CA GLY A 19 11.97 19.98 -36.70
C GLY A 19 13.23 19.64 -37.51
N CYS A 20 13.58 20.55 -38.41
CA CYS A 20 14.86 20.74 -39.11
C CYS A 20 15.85 19.55 -39.22
N GLU A 21 15.99 19.07 -40.43
CA GLU A 21 17.14 18.28 -40.93
C GLU A 21 18.50 18.92 -40.55
N LYS A 22 19.07 18.41 -39.48
CA LYS A 22 20.52 18.15 -39.37
C LYS A 22 20.62 16.79 -38.73
N GLY A 23 20.99 15.79 -39.56
CA GLY A 23 21.22 14.37 -39.28
C GLY A 23 20.97 13.93 -37.85
N ALA A 24 19.71 13.57 -37.49
CA ALA A 24 19.45 12.80 -36.31
C ALA A 24 20.27 11.51 -36.44
N PRO A 25 21.09 11.10 -35.44
CA PRO A 25 21.75 9.82 -35.46
C PRO A 25 20.63 8.76 -35.61
N GLN A 26 20.76 7.90 -36.61
CA GLN A 26 19.88 6.73 -36.77
C GLN A 26 19.83 6.04 -35.41
N GLN A 27 18.66 6.02 -34.79
CA GLN A 27 18.45 5.32 -33.56
C GLN A 27 18.84 3.88 -33.74
N LYS A 28 19.94 3.44 -33.11
CA LYS A 28 20.46 2.11 -33.34
C LYS A 28 19.44 1.09 -32.83
N ALA A 29 19.46 -0.11 -33.42
CA ALA A 29 18.41 -1.12 -33.22
C ALA A 29 18.15 -1.51 -31.76
N GLY A 30 19.17 -1.42 -30.87
CA GLY A 30 19.00 -1.67 -29.45
C GLY A 30 18.11 -0.65 -28.73
N GLY A 31 18.24 0.66 -29.04
CA GLY A 31 17.37 1.69 -28.52
C GLY A 31 15.91 1.52 -28.98
N LYS A 32 15.73 1.09 -30.24
CA LYS A 32 14.39 0.80 -30.79
C LYS A 32 13.70 -0.36 -30.06
N ALA A 33 14.43 -1.41 -29.67
CA ALA A 33 13.86 -2.52 -28.91
C ALA A 33 13.35 -2.09 -27.52
N ILE A 34 14.07 -1.16 -26.84
CA ILE A 34 13.62 -0.59 -25.57
C ILE A 34 12.39 0.28 -25.80
N GLU A 35 12.37 1.12 -26.83
CA GLU A 35 11.22 1.97 -27.17
C GLU A 35 9.96 1.14 -27.49
N GLU A 36 10.12 0.03 -28.22
CA GLU A 36 9.03 -0.91 -28.52
C GLU A 36 8.52 -1.58 -27.24
N PHE A 37 9.41 -2.02 -26.36
CA PHE A 37 9.06 -2.59 -25.07
C PHE A 37 8.22 -1.61 -24.22
N ILE A 38 8.69 -0.37 -24.02
CA ILE A 38 7.94 0.61 -23.22
C ILE A 38 6.60 0.99 -23.85
N THR A 39 6.53 0.98 -25.19
CA THR A 39 5.27 1.23 -25.93
C THR A 39 4.25 0.14 -25.66
N HIS A 40 4.63 -1.14 -25.70
CA HIS A 40 3.75 -2.25 -25.34
C HIS A 40 3.30 -2.17 -23.87
N ILE A 41 4.20 -1.80 -22.96
CA ILE A 41 3.83 -1.59 -21.55
C ILE A 41 2.77 -0.50 -21.42
N ALA A 42 2.94 0.66 -22.08
CA ALA A 42 1.93 1.74 -22.05
C ALA A 42 0.60 1.34 -22.67
N ALA A 43 0.64 0.49 -23.69
CA ALA A 43 -0.57 -0.03 -24.35
C ALA A 43 -1.28 -1.15 -23.56
N GLY A 44 -0.65 -1.67 -22.48
CA GLY A 44 -1.16 -2.83 -21.73
C GLY A 44 -0.97 -4.17 -22.46
N GLU A 45 -0.12 -4.19 -23.48
CA GLU A 45 0.20 -5.33 -24.32
C GLU A 45 1.36 -6.12 -23.69
N TYR A 46 1.10 -6.72 -22.50
CA TYR A 46 2.17 -7.31 -21.67
C TYR A 46 2.76 -8.60 -22.27
N ALA A 47 1.99 -9.36 -23.03
CA ALA A 47 2.50 -10.56 -23.71
C ALA A 47 3.50 -10.19 -24.80
N GLU A 48 3.21 -9.14 -25.56
CA GLU A 48 4.09 -8.59 -26.59
C GLU A 48 5.36 -8.01 -25.96
N ALA A 49 5.22 -7.27 -24.86
CA ALA A 49 6.37 -6.77 -24.08
C ALA A 49 7.25 -7.93 -23.56
N TYR A 50 6.63 -9.01 -23.04
CA TYR A 50 7.36 -10.20 -22.58
C TYR A 50 8.17 -10.87 -23.70
N ALA A 51 7.65 -10.92 -24.90
CA ALA A 51 8.35 -11.50 -26.07
C ALA A 51 9.64 -10.76 -26.42
N LEU A 52 9.77 -9.49 -26.03
CA LEU A 52 10.97 -8.68 -26.24
C LEU A 52 12.04 -8.89 -25.15
N LEU A 53 11.76 -9.64 -24.08
CA LEU A 53 12.70 -9.85 -22.98
C LEU A 53 13.84 -10.80 -23.39
N SER A 54 15.01 -10.59 -22.77
CA SER A 54 16.17 -11.46 -22.95
C SER A 54 15.99 -12.82 -22.25
N SER A 55 16.74 -13.81 -22.69
CA SER A 55 16.74 -15.14 -22.06
C SER A 55 17.26 -15.14 -20.62
N SER A 56 17.97 -14.10 -20.22
CA SER A 56 18.49 -13.95 -18.86
C SER A 56 17.40 -13.68 -17.84
N CYS A 57 16.33 -12.97 -18.21
CA CYS A 57 15.22 -12.60 -17.32
C CYS A 57 13.91 -13.37 -17.59
N ARG A 58 13.83 -14.14 -18.70
CA ARG A 58 12.70 -15.02 -19.01
C ARG A 58 12.85 -16.38 -18.36
N ASN A 59 11.73 -16.94 -17.88
CA ASN A 59 11.62 -18.31 -17.45
C ASN A 59 10.71 -19.10 -18.39
N ASP A 60 11.29 -19.71 -19.40
CA ASP A 60 10.57 -20.50 -20.40
C ASP A 60 10.53 -22.01 -20.01
N THR A 61 10.92 -22.36 -18.77
CA THR A 61 10.94 -23.72 -18.23
C THR A 61 10.02 -23.86 -17.01
N GLU A 62 9.66 -25.09 -16.66
CA GLU A 62 8.84 -25.36 -15.45
C GLU A 62 9.64 -25.18 -14.13
N GLU A 63 10.98 -25.15 -14.20
CA GLU A 63 11.83 -24.91 -13.03
C GLU A 63 11.88 -23.41 -12.71
N GLU A 64 11.52 -23.06 -11.48
CA GLU A 64 11.68 -21.68 -10.99
C GLU A 64 13.17 -21.34 -10.89
N LYS A 65 13.55 -20.28 -11.58
CA LYS A 65 14.91 -19.74 -11.51
C LYS A 65 14.90 -18.37 -10.89
N ALA A 66 15.83 -18.11 -9.98
CA ALA A 66 15.96 -16.81 -9.36
C ALA A 66 16.15 -15.71 -10.41
N ASN A 67 15.52 -14.57 -10.18
CA ASN A 67 15.58 -13.39 -11.05
C ASN A 67 15.09 -13.63 -12.49
N ARG A 68 14.11 -14.51 -12.65
CA ARG A 68 13.43 -14.76 -13.93
C ARG A 68 11.92 -14.79 -13.72
N VAL A 69 11.19 -14.46 -14.78
CA VAL A 69 9.71 -14.48 -14.77
C VAL A 69 9.18 -15.30 -15.94
N THR A 70 8.09 -16.01 -15.72
CA THR A 70 7.25 -16.53 -16.80
C THR A 70 6.40 -15.42 -17.39
N GLU A 71 5.87 -15.61 -18.59
CA GLU A 71 4.93 -14.66 -19.20
C GLU A 71 3.75 -14.36 -18.27
N LYS A 72 3.21 -15.40 -17.63
CA LYS A 72 2.12 -15.24 -16.67
C LYS A 72 2.49 -14.37 -15.47
N GLN A 73 3.64 -14.62 -14.84
CA GLN A 73 4.11 -13.84 -13.70
C GLN A 73 4.37 -12.38 -14.08
N PHE A 74 4.93 -12.14 -15.25
CA PHE A 74 5.16 -10.80 -15.79
C PHE A 74 3.84 -10.05 -16.00
N THR A 75 2.91 -10.66 -16.74
CA THR A 75 1.60 -10.08 -17.05
C THR A 75 0.79 -9.83 -15.79
N ASP A 76 0.71 -10.81 -14.89
CA ASP A 76 -0.01 -10.68 -13.62
C ASP A 76 0.57 -9.55 -12.76
N LYS A 77 1.89 -9.39 -12.74
CA LYS A 77 2.56 -8.34 -11.96
C LYS A 77 2.18 -6.95 -12.46
N TYR A 78 2.28 -6.68 -13.76
CA TYR A 78 1.83 -5.41 -14.34
C TYR A 78 0.34 -5.19 -14.12
N THR A 79 -0.49 -6.16 -14.48
CA THR A 79 -1.96 -6.06 -14.37
C THR A 79 -2.39 -5.78 -12.94
N SER A 80 -1.80 -6.47 -11.96
CA SER A 80 -2.16 -6.27 -10.55
C SER A 80 -1.77 -4.88 -10.05
N ILE A 81 -0.59 -4.37 -10.40
CA ILE A 81 -0.13 -3.04 -9.99
C ILE A 81 -0.95 -1.94 -10.66
N ILE A 82 -1.13 -2.01 -11.98
CA ILE A 82 -1.90 -1.04 -12.76
C ILE A 82 -3.34 -0.96 -12.26
N SER A 83 -3.96 -2.13 -12.02
CA SER A 83 -5.33 -2.20 -11.50
C SER A 83 -5.44 -1.71 -10.05
N ALA A 84 -4.50 -2.11 -9.17
CA ALA A 84 -4.53 -1.72 -7.76
C ALA A 84 -4.33 -0.20 -7.56
N LEU A 85 -3.54 0.42 -8.41
CA LEU A 85 -3.27 1.86 -8.38
C LEU A 85 -4.21 2.67 -9.27
N GLU A 86 -5.21 2.04 -9.89
CA GLU A 86 -6.16 2.68 -10.83
C GLU A 86 -5.44 3.54 -11.89
N ILE A 87 -4.31 3.02 -12.43
CA ILE A 87 -3.55 3.72 -13.46
C ILE A 87 -4.34 3.70 -14.77
N THR A 88 -4.64 4.87 -15.27
CA THR A 88 -5.45 5.09 -16.48
C THR A 88 -4.62 5.28 -17.73
N ALA A 89 -3.39 5.77 -17.60
CA ALA A 89 -2.45 5.95 -18.70
C ALA A 89 -1.00 5.92 -18.20
N ILE A 90 -0.08 5.58 -19.10
CA ILE A 90 1.37 5.71 -18.90
C ILE A 90 1.91 6.49 -20.10
N GLU A 91 2.61 7.59 -19.82
CA GLU A 91 3.29 8.38 -20.85
C GLU A 91 4.79 8.35 -20.64
N TYR A 92 5.54 8.22 -21.74
CA TYR A 92 7.00 8.22 -21.76
C TYR A 92 7.52 9.51 -22.39
N ALA A 93 8.58 10.07 -21.81
CA ALA A 93 9.25 11.26 -22.28
C ALA A 93 10.78 11.17 -22.09
N ASP A 94 11.48 12.14 -22.64
CA ASP A 94 12.93 12.34 -22.47
C ASP A 94 13.78 11.10 -22.86
N PHE A 95 13.31 10.32 -23.83
CA PHE A 95 13.97 9.11 -24.24
C PHE A 95 15.31 9.42 -24.91
N THR A 96 16.38 8.88 -24.33
CA THR A 96 17.74 8.94 -24.88
C THR A 96 18.36 7.56 -24.82
N ALA A 97 19.01 7.13 -25.89
CA ALA A 97 19.63 5.82 -25.95
C ALA A 97 21.05 5.90 -26.53
N ASP A 98 21.99 5.17 -25.93
CA ASP A 98 23.36 5.03 -26.37
C ASP A 98 23.87 3.60 -26.16
N GLY A 99 24.81 3.17 -26.99
CA GLY A 99 25.38 1.83 -26.86
C GLY A 99 26.20 1.37 -28.06
N GLY A 100 26.61 0.13 -27.98
CA GLY A 100 27.46 -0.56 -29.00
C GLY A 100 26.70 -1.66 -29.71
N ASP A 101 27.48 -2.64 -30.20
CA ASP A 101 26.94 -3.76 -30.98
C ASP A 101 26.40 -4.92 -30.14
N ILE A 102 26.65 -4.92 -28.85
CA ILE A 102 26.27 -6.01 -27.94
C ILE A 102 25.28 -5.52 -26.84
N LEU A 103 25.44 -4.28 -26.36
CA LEU A 103 24.67 -3.70 -25.27
C LEU A 103 24.26 -2.27 -25.62
N TYR A 104 23.01 -1.96 -25.30
CA TYR A 104 22.40 -0.64 -25.42
C TYR A 104 21.76 -0.22 -24.12
N SER A 105 21.92 1.02 -23.71
CA SER A 105 21.24 1.59 -22.55
C SER A 105 20.35 2.75 -23.00
N ALA A 106 19.15 2.84 -22.45
CA ALA A 106 18.27 3.96 -22.65
C ALA A 106 17.83 4.53 -21.31
N SER A 107 17.78 5.87 -21.22
CA SER A 107 17.18 6.60 -20.11
C SER A 107 15.92 7.29 -20.60
N TYR A 108 14.88 7.28 -19.79
CA TYR A 108 13.60 7.91 -20.08
C TYR A 108 12.87 8.26 -18.77
N THR A 109 11.86 9.12 -18.88
CA THR A 109 10.90 9.35 -17.81
C THR A 109 9.58 8.65 -18.15
N ALA A 110 8.87 8.14 -17.13
CA ALA A 110 7.52 7.63 -17.27
C ALA A 110 6.62 8.31 -16.25
N THR A 111 5.49 8.83 -16.72
CA THR A 111 4.42 9.36 -15.87
C THR A 111 3.26 8.40 -15.88
N TYR A 112 2.93 7.89 -14.70
CA TYR A 112 1.74 7.09 -14.44
C TYR A 112 0.61 8.01 -14.02
N TYR A 113 -0.45 8.08 -14.81
CA TYR A 113 -1.65 8.86 -14.48
C TYR A 113 -2.61 7.99 -13.70
N SER A 114 -2.98 8.41 -12.50
CA SER A 114 -3.86 7.63 -11.63
C SER A 114 -4.90 8.53 -10.98
N ASP A 115 -6.17 8.14 -11.10
CA ASP A 115 -7.28 8.76 -10.39
C ASP A 115 -7.24 8.48 -8.88
N TYR A 116 -6.41 7.53 -8.44
CA TYR A 116 -6.33 7.06 -7.07
C TYR A 116 -5.19 7.72 -6.28
N ILE A 117 -3.96 7.68 -6.82
CA ILE A 117 -2.78 8.21 -6.12
C ILE A 117 -2.24 9.52 -6.73
N GLY A 118 -2.91 10.05 -7.77
CA GLY A 118 -2.41 11.17 -8.55
C GLY A 118 -1.29 10.76 -9.51
N ASP A 119 -0.72 11.73 -10.19
CA ASP A 119 0.29 11.50 -11.21
C ASP A 119 1.67 11.25 -10.58
N VAL A 120 2.30 10.14 -10.95
CA VAL A 120 3.63 9.74 -10.44
C VAL A 120 4.61 9.67 -11.60
N THR A 121 5.64 10.52 -11.56
CA THR A 121 6.71 10.53 -12.57
C THR A 121 8.00 9.97 -11.99
N ASN A 122 8.58 9.00 -12.69
CA ASN A 122 9.85 8.40 -12.34
C ASN A 122 10.82 8.40 -13.53
N SER A 123 12.11 8.40 -13.22
CA SER A 123 13.19 8.23 -14.22
C SER A 123 13.65 6.79 -14.23
N PHE A 124 13.82 6.25 -15.41
CA PHE A 124 14.20 4.85 -15.64
C PHE A 124 15.47 4.74 -16.47
N THR A 125 16.17 3.64 -16.28
CA THR A 125 17.24 3.20 -17.18
C THR A 125 16.94 1.76 -17.56
N ALA A 126 16.78 1.50 -18.86
CA ALA A 126 16.58 0.16 -19.41
C ALA A 126 17.82 -0.25 -20.26
N VAL A 127 18.06 -1.53 -20.30
CA VAL A 127 19.18 -2.11 -21.06
C VAL A 127 18.63 -3.10 -22.06
N ALA A 128 19.18 -3.10 -23.29
CA ALA A 128 18.95 -4.14 -24.26
C ALA A 128 20.28 -4.82 -24.62
N VAL A 129 20.22 -6.13 -24.81
CA VAL A 129 21.35 -6.97 -25.23
C VAL A 129 21.10 -7.59 -26.61
N HIS A 130 22.13 -7.77 -27.37
CA HIS A 130 22.03 -8.45 -28.67
C HIS A 130 22.18 -9.96 -28.50
N GLU A 131 21.08 -10.68 -28.67
CA GLU A 131 20.95 -12.10 -28.42
C GLU A 131 20.28 -12.80 -29.61
N GLY A 132 20.92 -13.87 -30.15
CA GLY A 132 20.33 -14.65 -31.23
C GLY A 132 20.08 -13.90 -32.54
N GLY A 133 20.74 -12.77 -32.77
CA GLY A 133 20.54 -11.91 -33.96
C GLY A 133 19.49 -10.82 -33.76
N GLU A 134 18.88 -10.74 -32.58
CA GLU A 134 17.85 -9.75 -32.20
C GLU A 134 18.28 -8.97 -30.96
N TRP A 135 17.71 -7.77 -30.79
CA TRP A 135 17.86 -7.00 -29.55
C TRP A 135 16.76 -7.39 -28.57
N LYS A 136 17.13 -7.72 -27.32
CA LYS A 136 16.24 -8.14 -26.25
C LYS A 136 16.45 -7.27 -25.02
N VAL A 137 15.38 -6.97 -24.30
CA VAL A 137 15.40 -6.10 -23.12
C VAL A 137 15.73 -6.89 -21.86
N GLU A 138 16.73 -6.43 -21.11
CA GLU A 138 17.02 -6.91 -19.76
C GLU A 138 16.01 -6.33 -18.77
N TRP A 139 15.02 -7.13 -18.41
CA TRP A 139 13.95 -6.69 -17.53
C TRP A 139 14.24 -7.04 -16.07
N SER A 140 13.86 -6.14 -15.18
CA SER A 140 13.72 -6.38 -13.77
C SER A 140 12.52 -5.58 -13.23
N PRO A 141 12.04 -5.87 -12.00
CA PRO A 141 10.95 -5.08 -11.38
C PRO A 141 11.23 -3.58 -11.28
N ALA A 142 12.51 -3.17 -11.32
CA ALA A 142 12.91 -1.77 -11.36
C ALA A 142 12.41 -1.01 -12.61
N LEU A 143 11.95 -1.72 -13.66
CA LEU A 143 11.30 -1.11 -14.82
C LEU A 143 9.78 -0.86 -14.61
N ILE A 144 9.24 -1.25 -13.44
CA ILE A 144 7.88 -0.85 -13.00
C ILE A 144 7.97 0.36 -12.08
N PHE A 145 8.76 0.26 -11.00
CA PHE A 145 9.16 1.36 -10.14
C PHE A 145 10.66 1.23 -9.83
N PRO A 146 11.44 2.31 -9.92
CA PRO A 146 12.91 2.25 -9.86
C PRO A 146 13.48 1.54 -8.62
N GLU A 147 12.76 1.58 -7.50
CA GLU A 147 13.19 0.97 -6.24
C GLU A 147 12.69 -0.46 -6.04
N MET A 148 11.91 -1.02 -6.99
CA MET A 148 11.45 -2.41 -6.88
C MET A 148 12.57 -3.40 -7.13
N GLU A 149 12.66 -4.40 -6.28
CA GLU A 149 13.53 -5.55 -6.43
C GLU A 149 12.73 -6.85 -6.68
N TRP A 150 13.46 -7.92 -6.95
CA TRP A 150 12.84 -9.24 -7.12
C TRP A 150 12.11 -9.67 -5.84
N GLY A 151 10.88 -10.16 -5.99
CA GLY A 151 10.02 -10.53 -4.88
C GLY A 151 9.19 -9.38 -4.30
N ASP A 152 9.49 -8.13 -4.60
CA ASP A 152 8.72 -6.97 -4.13
C ASP A 152 7.32 -6.93 -4.75
N THR A 153 6.39 -6.37 -3.98
CA THR A 153 4.99 -6.15 -4.38
C THR A 153 4.59 -4.71 -4.08
N VAL A 154 3.57 -4.19 -4.74
CA VAL A 154 2.93 -2.92 -4.33
C VAL A 154 1.80 -3.27 -3.37
N ARG A 155 1.74 -2.56 -2.25
CA ARG A 155 0.69 -2.70 -1.24
C ARG A 155 0.05 -1.37 -0.92
N ILE A 156 -1.20 -1.45 -0.54
CA ILE A 156 -2.00 -0.32 -0.06
C ILE A 156 -2.34 -0.62 1.39
N ALA A 157 -1.93 0.29 2.28
CA ALA A 157 -2.31 0.25 3.68
C ALA A 157 -3.20 1.44 4.01
N ARG A 158 -4.34 1.18 4.63
CA ARG A 158 -5.23 2.23 5.08
C ARG A 158 -4.66 2.89 6.33
N LEU A 159 -4.59 4.21 6.32
CA LEU A 159 -4.28 5.03 7.46
C LEU A 159 -5.58 5.52 8.09
N SER A 160 -5.96 4.93 9.22
CA SER A 160 -7.18 5.34 9.91
C SER A 160 -7.13 6.80 10.31
N ALA A 161 -8.17 7.54 10.01
CA ALA A 161 -8.32 8.92 10.41
C ALA A 161 -8.31 9.06 11.94
N LYS A 162 -7.72 10.15 12.42
CA LYS A 162 -7.90 10.56 13.80
C LYS A 162 -9.30 11.18 13.95
N ARG A 163 -10.14 10.55 14.78
CA ARG A 163 -11.48 11.05 15.04
C ARG A 163 -11.44 12.43 15.65
N GLY A 164 -12.28 13.35 15.17
CA GLY A 164 -12.39 14.73 15.63
C GLY A 164 -12.76 14.83 17.12
N GLU A 165 -12.42 15.94 17.74
CA GLU A 165 -12.74 16.21 19.15
C GLU A 165 -14.13 16.81 19.30
N ILE A 166 -14.78 16.52 20.42
CA ILE A 166 -16.01 17.23 20.86
C ILE A 166 -15.60 18.20 21.96
N LEU A 167 -15.84 19.48 21.72
CA LEU A 167 -15.41 20.55 22.62
C LEU A 167 -16.63 21.20 23.30
N SER A 168 -16.45 21.61 24.54
CA SER A 168 -17.34 22.48 25.29
C SER A 168 -16.55 23.66 25.85
N ASN A 169 -16.86 24.89 25.43
CA ASN A 169 -16.12 26.08 25.83
C ASN A 169 -14.60 26.01 25.64
N GLY A 170 -14.16 25.30 24.60
CA GLY A 170 -12.75 25.10 24.29
C GLY A 170 -12.07 23.94 25.01
N GLU A 171 -12.78 23.27 25.94
CA GLU A 171 -12.29 22.06 26.61
C GLU A 171 -12.81 20.81 25.90
N ALA A 172 -11.95 19.80 25.74
CA ALA A 172 -12.33 18.54 25.11
C ALA A 172 -13.16 17.69 26.08
N ILE A 173 -14.41 17.38 25.68
CA ILE A 173 -15.29 16.46 26.39
C ILE A 173 -15.26 15.05 25.77
N ALA A 174 -14.75 14.94 24.53
CA ALA A 174 -14.29 13.71 23.93
C ALA A 174 -13.11 14.01 23.01
N LYS A 175 -12.04 13.23 23.09
CA LYS A 175 -10.85 13.41 22.28
C LYS A 175 -10.24 12.07 21.88
N THR A 176 -9.43 12.08 20.84
CA THR A 176 -8.63 10.93 20.44
C THR A 176 -7.21 11.10 20.98
N ALA A 177 -6.75 10.14 21.76
CA ALA A 177 -5.43 10.11 22.36
C ALA A 177 -4.65 8.89 21.87
N GLY A 178 -3.33 8.93 22.02
CA GLY A 178 -2.48 7.77 21.77
C GLY A 178 -2.76 6.67 22.79
N GLY A 179 -3.06 5.47 22.33
CA GLY A 179 -3.15 4.29 23.17
C GLY A 179 -1.84 3.52 23.20
N ILE A 180 -1.76 2.51 24.04
CA ILE A 180 -0.59 1.63 24.14
C ILE A 180 -0.97 0.25 23.63
N SER A 181 -0.18 -0.27 22.69
CA SER A 181 -0.32 -1.65 22.22
C SER A 181 0.87 -2.48 22.67
N VAL A 182 0.59 -3.52 23.43
CA VAL A 182 1.57 -4.59 23.68
C VAL A 182 1.43 -5.62 22.57
N TYR A 183 2.48 -5.85 21.82
CA TYR A 183 2.51 -6.80 20.72
C TYR A 183 3.63 -7.83 20.92
N ALA A 184 3.51 -8.96 20.24
CA ALA A 184 4.55 -9.98 20.16
C ALA A 184 5.04 -10.14 18.73
N SER A 185 6.36 -10.25 18.57
CA SER A 185 7.03 -10.73 17.36
C SER A 185 7.22 -12.23 17.54
N VAL A 186 6.44 -13.04 16.82
CA VAL A 186 6.34 -14.48 17.06
C VAL A 186 7.68 -15.19 16.83
N SER A 187 8.40 -14.78 15.79
CA SER A 187 9.73 -15.32 15.46
C SER A 187 10.81 -15.01 16.50
N LYS A 188 10.58 -14.01 17.36
CA LYS A 188 11.51 -13.63 18.44
C LYS A 188 11.20 -14.28 19.78
N ILE A 189 10.18 -15.11 19.86
CA ILE A 189 9.84 -15.85 21.09
C ILE A 189 10.76 -17.09 21.17
N GLU A 190 11.72 -17.05 22.08
CA GLU A 190 12.72 -18.13 22.26
C GLU A 190 12.15 -19.32 23.02
N ASP A 191 11.36 -19.08 24.07
CA ASP A 191 10.69 -20.10 24.88
C ASP A 191 9.20 -19.73 25.01
N MET A 192 8.36 -20.44 24.31
CA MET A 192 6.90 -20.21 24.28
C MET A 192 6.26 -20.42 25.64
N SER A 193 6.69 -21.40 26.43
CA SER A 193 6.12 -21.68 27.76
C SER A 193 6.42 -20.55 28.74
N LEU A 194 7.68 -20.12 28.78
CA LEU A 194 8.13 -19.01 29.61
C LEU A 194 7.46 -17.69 29.18
N PHE A 195 7.38 -17.45 27.88
CA PHE A 195 6.69 -16.29 27.29
C PHE A 195 5.24 -16.22 27.74
N LEU A 196 4.47 -17.31 27.58
CA LEU A 196 3.06 -17.38 27.98
C LEU A 196 2.89 -17.14 29.48
N GLN A 197 3.71 -17.80 30.31
CA GLN A 197 3.65 -17.64 31.76
C GLN A 197 3.91 -16.20 32.21
N GLN A 198 4.96 -15.56 31.71
CA GLN A 198 5.34 -14.20 32.08
C GLN A 198 4.31 -13.17 31.58
N THR A 199 3.94 -13.28 30.30
CA THR A 199 3.00 -12.36 29.65
C THR A 199 1.59 -12.49 30.29
N SER A 200 1.12 -13.69 30.57
CA SER A 200 -0.14 -13.99 31.23
C SER A 200 -0.23 -13.25 32.59
N ARG A 201 0.82 -13.36 33.39
CA ARG A 201 0.88 -12.71 34.71
C ARG A 201 0.88 -11.18 34.61
N LEU A 202 1.71 -10.60 33.72
CA LEU A 202 1.86 -9.16 33.62
C LEU A 202 0.65 -8.48 32.98
N LEU A 203 0.02 -9.12 32.00
CA LEU A 203 -1.14 -8.58 31.30
C LEU A 203 -2.49 -8.95 31.92
N ASN A 204 -2.48 -9.77 32.99
CA ASN A 204 -3.68 -10.35 33.58
C ASN A 204 -4.60 -11.01 32.53
N MET A 205 -4.02 -11.91 31.73
CA MET A 205 -4.69 -12.67 30.67
C MET A 205 -4.39 -14.16 30.86
N THR A 206 -5.30 -15.02 30.37
CA THR A 206 -5.01 -16.46 30.35
C THR A 206 -4.03 -16.79 29.23
N GLU A 207 -3.18 -17.81 29.44
CA GLU A 207 -2.26 -18.29 28.39
C GLU A 207 -2.99 -18.68 27.12
N ALA A 208 -4.15 -19.34 27.24
CA ALA A 208 -5.01 -19.70 26.10
C ALA A 208 -5.48 -18.46 25.30
N ALA A 209 -5.79 -17.35 25.98
CA ALA A 209 -6.18 -16.13 25.32
C ALA A 209 -5.01 -15.48 24.56
N ILE A 210 -3.81 -15.56 25.12
CA ILE A 210 -2.58 -15.08 24.46
C ILE A 210 -2.27 -15.96 23.25
N THR A 211 -2.29 -17.28 23.39
CA THR A 211 -2.06 -18.24 22.30
C THR A 211 -3.00 -17.95 21.11
N LYS A 212 -4.30 -17.76 21.39
CA LYS A 212 -5.29 -17.42 20.35
C LYS A 212 -4.97 -16.10 19.63
N LYS A 213 -4.28 -15.17 20.28
CA LYS A 213 -3.82 -13.92 19.65
C LYS A 213 -2.56 -14.13 18.82
N LEU A 214 -1.63 -14.97 19.29
CA LEU A 214 -0.44 -15.35 18.52
C LEU A 214 -0.80 -16.08 17.23
N GLU A 215 -1.84 -16.93 17.24
CA GLU A 215 -2.35 -17.62 16.04
C GLU A 215 -2.89 -16.64 14.96
N LYS A 216 -3.23 -15.43 15.35
CA LYS A 216 -3.69 -14.36 14.46
C LYS A 216 -2.58 -13.39 14.04
N ALA A 217 -1.33 -13.74 14.29
CA ALA A 217 -0.20 -12.92 13.89
C ALA A 217 -0.23 -12.63 12.38
N TYR A 218 0.02 -11.40 12.04
CA TYR A 218 0.17 -10.95 10.66
C TYR A 218 1.56 -10.37 10.48
N ASN A 219 2.30 -10.85 9.48
CA ASN A 219 3.71 -10.46 9.25
C ASN A 219 4.53 -10.53 10.56
N ASP A 220 4.47 -11.68 11.25
CA ASP A 220 5.18 -11.94 12.50
C ASP A 220 4.69 -11.14 13.73
N VAL A 221 3.74 -10.23 13.59
CA VAL A 221 3.27 -9.38 14.68
C VAL A 221 1.86 -9.78 15.14
N ALA A 222 1.72 -10.05 16.45
CA ALA A 222 0.45 -10.30 17.10
C ALA A 222 0.17 -9.23 18.17
N ILE A 223 -0.93 -8.50 18.06
CA ILE A 223 -1.37 -7.57 19.12
C ILE A 223 -1.94 -8.38 20.27
N ILE A 224 -1.28 -8.34 21.43
CA ILE A 224 -1.69 -9.09 22.62
C ILE A 224 -2.71 -8.32 23.44
N LYS A 225 -2.43 -7.07 23.79
CA LYS A 225 -3.34 -6.23 24.57
C LYS A 225 -3.15 -4.76 24.25
N GLN A 226 -4.24 -4.01 24.38
CA GLN A 226 -4.27 -2.58 24.13
C GLN A 226 -4.80 -1.88 25.36
N TYR A 227 -4.26 -0.71 25.67
CA TYR A 227 -4.53 0.06 26.87
C TYR A 227 -4.74 1.54 26.57
N TYR A 228 -5.44 2.25 27.45
CA TYR A 228 -5.32 3.68 27.57
C TYR A 228 -3.92 4.04 28.11
N SER A 229 -3.47 5.27 27.86
CA SER A 229 -2.10 5.68 28.19
C SER A 229 -1.75 5.58 29.68
N ASP A 230 -2.75 5.66 30.56
CA ASP A 230 -2.66 5.63 32.03
C ASP A 230 -2.96 4.25 32.66
N GLU A 231 -3.42 3.28 31.88
CA GLU A 231 -3.80 1.95 32.37
C GLU A 231 -2.61 1.00 32.60
N ILE A 232 -1.43 1.35 32.11
CA ILE A 232 -0.22 0.53 32.26
C ILE A 232 0.88 1.34 32.92
N THR A 233 1.39 0.83 34.04
CA THR A 233 2.46 1.50 34.80
C THR A 233 3.82 1.30 34.13
N ASP A 234 4.77 2.22 34.36
CA ASP A 234 6.12 2.14 33.83
C ASP A 234 6.83 0.85 34.30
N SER A 235 6.60 0.42 35.53
CA SER A 235 7.15 -0.85 36.05
C SER A 235 6.66 -2.07 35.28
N VAL A 236 5.38 -2.12 34.86
CA VAL A 236 4.85 -3.20 34.04
C VAL A 236 5.41 -3.13 32.62
N ARG A 237 5.59 -1.92 32.06
CA ARG A 237 6.22 -1.70 30.75
C ARG A 237 7.65 -2.23 30.73
N GLU A 238 8.45 -1.87 31.74
CA GLU A 238 9.83 -2.32 31.84
C GLU A 238 9.92 -3.83 31.95
N GLN A 239 9.06 -4.48 32.75
CA GLN A 239 9.02 -5.93 32.87
C GLN A 239 8.61 -6.61 31.58
N LEU A 240 7.63 -6.06 30.84
CA LEU A 240 7.19 -6.60 29.56
C LEU A 240 8.31 -6.55 28.50
N LEU A 241 9.06 -5.45 28.46
CA LEU A 241 10.17 -5.26 27.51
C LEU A 241 11.36 -6.20 27.78
N GLN A 242 11.45 -6.85 28.95
CA GLN A 242 12.43 -7.89 29.23
C GLN A 242 12.03 -9.25 28.67
N ILE A 243 10.79 -9.43 28.21
CA ILE A 243 10.32 -10.70 27.63
C ILE A 243 10.72 -10.74 26.16
N ALA A 244 11.50 -11.76 25.76
CA ALA A 244 11.89 -11.93 24.37
C ALA A 244 10.65 -12.02 23.46
N GLY A 245 10.64 -11.23 22.41
CA GLY A 245 9.52 -11.14 21.48
C GLY A 245 8.46 -10.11 21.82
N ILE A 246 8.43 -9.50 23.03
CA ILE A 246 7.48 -8.41 23.35
C ILE A 246 8.00 -7.08 22.85
N GLY A 247 7.08 -6.30 22.26
CA GLY A 247 7.26 -4.88 21.96
C GLY A 247 6.07 -4.05 22.44
N ILE A 248 6.31 -2.75 22.62
CA ILE A 248 5.29 -1.79 23.06
C ILE A 248 5.26 -0.63 22.07
N ASP A 249 4.09 -0.38 21.47
CA ASP A 249 3.82 0.82 20.72
C ASP A 249 3.14 1.86 21.62
N ASN A 250 3.67 3.09 21.61
CA ASN A 250 3.21 4.19 22.45
C ASN A 250 2.35 5.19 21.66
N GLY A 251 1.37 4.72 20.92
CA GLY A 251 0.37 5.56 20.28
C GLY A 251 0.69 5.99 18.86
N ASN A 252 1.70 5.39 18.21
CA ASN A 252 1.98 5.64 16.81
C ASN A 252 0.96 4.94 15.88
N TYR A 253 0.52 3.72 16.27
CA TYR A 253 -0.37 2.86 15.46
C TYR A 253 -1.70 2.58 16.12
N TYR A 254 -1.87 2.91 17.41
CA TYR A 254 -3.10 2.69 18.14
C TYR A 254 -3.57 3.95 18.82
N THR A 255 -4.81 4.32 18.59
CA THR A 255 -5.46 5.44 19.24
C THR A 255 -6.67 4.96 20.06
N VAL A 256 -6.93 5.64 21.15
CA VAL A 256 -8.10 5.41 22.00
C VAL A 256 -8.98 6.66 22.02
N ARG A 257 -10.28 6.45 22.25
CA ARG A 257 -11.21 7.54 22.47
C ARG A 257 -11.35 7.80 23.95
N GLU A 258 -10.93 8.97 24.41
CA GLU A 258 -11.01 9.39 25.79
C GLU A 258 -12.22 10.30 26.03
N TYR A 259 -12.85 10.11 27.18
CA TYR A 259 -13.98 10.89 27.68
C TYR A 259 -13.62 11.47 29.04
N PRO A 260 -12.99 12.65 29.10
CA PRO A 260 -12.42 13.20 30.33
C PRO A 260 -13.42 13.36 31.52
N TYR A 261 -14.70 13.50 31.21
CA TYR A 261 -15.75 13.64 32.21
C TYR A 261 -16.49 12.34 32.51
N GLY A 262 -16.07 11.21 31.92
CA GLY A 262 -16.56 9.87 32.21
C GLY A 262 -18.08 9.77 32.28
N GLU A 263 -18.60 9.22 33.38
CA GLU A 263 -20.02 8.98 33.58
C GLU A 263 -20.87 10.25 33.62
N LEU A 264 -20.28 11.39 34.00
CA LEU A 264 -21.01 12.66 34.13
C LEU A 264 -21.65 13.11 32.81
N LEU A 265 -20.95 12.93 31.71
CA LEU A 265 -21.40 13.32 30.35
C LEU A 265 -21.75 12.13 29.45
N ALA A 266 -21.74 10.90 29.97
CA ALA A 266 -21.90 9.70 29.17
C ALA A 266 -23.18 9.68 28.31
N HIS A 267 -24.32 10.14 28.90
CA HIS A 267 -25.61 10.19 28.17
C HIS A 267 -25.64 11.28 27.07
N LEU A 268 -24.90 12.37 27.26
CA LEU A 268 -24.85 13.47 26.31
C LEU A 268 -23.84 13.14 25.18
N VAL A 269 -22.62 12.81 25.57
CA VAL A 269 -21.51 12.57 24.63
C VAL A 269 -21.67 11.24 23.93
N GLY A 270 -22.11 10.21 24.63
CA GLY A 270 -22.19 8.85 24.13
C GLY A 270 -20.83 8.16 24.12
N TYR A 271 -20.67 7.22 23.19
CA TYR A 271 -19.45 6.43 23.05
C TYR A 271 -19.29 5.89 21.61
N ILE A 272 -18.09 5.49 21.27
CA ILE A 272 -17.81 4.77 20.02
C ILE A 272 -17.72 3.27 20.25
N GLY A 273 -18.09 2.48 19.23
CA GLY A 273 -18.03 1.03 19.29
C GLY A 273 -17.88 0.42 17.89
N ALA A 274 -17.70 -0.89 17.83
CA ALA A 274 -17.66 -1.60 16.55
C ALA A 274 -18.93 -1.33 15.74
N ILE A 275 -18.78 -1.19 14.43
CA ILE A 275 -19.91 -0.93 13.53
C ILE A 275 -20.82 -2.16 13.44
N PRO A 276 -22.15 -2.05 13.69
CA PRO A 276 -23.08 -3.14 13.43
C PRO A 276 -23.26 -3.34 11.92
N SER A 277 -23.45 -4.59 11.49
CA SER A 277 -23.63 -4.91 10.08
C SER A 277 -24.79 -4.15 9.43
N GLU A 278 -25.93 -4.06 10.11
CA GLU A 278 -27.13 -3.32 9.67
C GLU A 278 -26.92 -1.80 9.57
N THR A 279 -26.03 -1.25 10.41
CA THR A 279 -25.71 0.19 10.42
C THR A 279 -24.68 0.52 9.35
N LYS A 280 -23.81 -0.44 9.04
CA LYS A 280 -22.73 -0.27 8.06
C LYS A 280 -23.25 0.13 6.68
N GLU A 281 -24.24 -0.59 6.16
CA GLU A 281 -24.83 -0.29 4.85
C GLU A 281 -25.43 1.11 4.78
N LYS A 282 -26.11 1.53 5.83
CA LYS A 282 -26.69 2.86 5.91
C LYS A 282 -25.63 3.96 5.94
N LEU A 283 -24.62 3.83 6.79
CA LEU A 283 -23.54 4.80 6.90
C LEU A 283 -22.70 4.85 5.63
N GLN A 284 -22.50 3.69 4.96
CA GLN A 284 -21.80 3.63 3.69
C GLN A 284 -22.57 4.35 2.58
N ALA A 285 -23.89 4.12 2.47
CA ALA A 285 -24.72 4.79 1.47
C ALA A 285 -24.76 6.31 1.66
N GLU A 286 -24.72 6.78 2.90
CA GLU A 286 -24.62 8.22 3.22
C GLU A 286 -23.27 8.78 2.82
N LEU A 287 -22.18 8.05 3.10
CA LEU A 287 -20.82 8.42 2.72
C LEU A 287 -20.66 8.47 1.19
N ASP A 288 -21.17 7.47 0.48
CA ASP A 288 -21.14 7.41 -0.99
C ASP A 288 -21.85 8.64 -1.60
N ARG A 289 -22.97 9.04 -1.00
CA ARG A 289 -23.69 10.27 -1.41
C ARG A 289 -22.86 11.53 -1.16
N LEU A 290 -22.13 11.61 -0.05
CA LEU A 290 -21.26 12.74 0.27
C LEU A 290 -20.02 12.79 -0.65
N ASN A 291 -19.60 11.64 -1.15
CA ASN A 291 -18.50 11.52 -2.11
C ASN A 291 -18.93 11.77 -3.57
N GLU A 292 -20.22 11.90 -3.84
CA GLU A 292 -20.73 12.12 -5.19
C GLU A 292 -20.21 13.45 -5.77
N GLY A 293 -19.51 13.37 -6.90
CA GLY A 293 -18.90 14.54 -7.55
C GLY A 293 -17.61 15.07 -6.91
N ARG A 294 -17.02 14.37 -5.93
CA ARG A 294 -15.73 14.72 -5.35
C ARG A 294 -14.59 13.96 -6.02
N THR A 295 -13.46 14.62 -6.20
CA THR A 295 -12.20 14.01 -6.67
C THR A 295 -11.52 13.21 -5.56
N GLU A 296 -11.57 13.71 -4.32
CA GLU A 296 -11.11 12.99 -3.14
C GLU A 296 -12.28 12.25 -2.50
N ARG A 297 -12.16 10.94 -2.36
CA ARG A 297 -13.17 10.07 -1.76
C ARG A 297 -12.82 9.76 -0.32
N ASP A 298 -13.78 9.92 0.58
CA ASP A 298 -13.66 9.40 1.93
C ASP A 298 -13.66 7.85 1.88
N GLY A 299 -12.82 7.24 2.70
CA GLY A 299 -12.67 5.78 2.75
C GLY A 299 -13.95 5.04 3.15
N LEU A 300 -13.94 3.74 2.93
CA LEU A 300 -15.07 2.86 3.17
C LEU A 300 -15.21 2.50 4.66
N TYR A 301 -16.45 2.27 5.14
CA TYR A 301 -16.65 1.55 6.39
C TYR A 301 -16.34 0.07 6.22
N ASN A 302 -15.48 -0.47 7.06
CA ASN A 302 -15.12 -1.90 7.10
C ASN A 302 -15.58 -2.56 8.41
N ALA A 303 -15.29 -3.84 8.60
CA ALA A 303 -15.68 -4.59 9.79
C ALA A 303 -15.00 -4.08 11.08
N ASP A 304 -13.84 -3.45 10.94
CA ASP A 304 -13.04 -2.93 12.07
C ASP A 304 -13.33 -1.47 12.36
N SER A 305 -14.18 -0.81 11.56
CA SER A 305 -14.57 0.59 11.77
C SER A 305 -15.26 0.77 13.12
N ARG A 306 -14.84 1.80 13.85
CA ARG A 306 -15.50 2.22 15.09
C ARG A 306 -16.32 3.46 14.81
N VAL A 307 -17.58 3.42 15.21
CA VAL A 307 -18.58 4.47 14.94
C VAL A 307 -19.23 4.94 16.23
N GLY A 308 -19.77 6.14 16.22
CA GLY A 308 -20.61 6.64 17.32
C GLY A 308 -21.85 5.76 17.51
N ARG A 309 -22.08 5.32 18.75
CA ARG A 309 -23.18 4.40 19.10
C ARG A 309 -24.31 5.11 19.84
N LEU A 310 -24.06 6.26 20.43
CA LEU A 310 -25.01 7.04 21.22
C LEU A 310 -24.56 8.51 21.27
N GLY A 311 -25.51 9.42 21.62
CA GLY A 311 -25.26 10.81 21.93
C GLY A 311 -24.63 11.61 20.79
N LEU A 312 -23.77 12.59 21.12
CA LEU A 312 -23.10 13.46 20.16
C LEU A 312 -22.16 12.65 19.24
N GLU A 313 -21.54 11.60 19.75
CA GLU A 313 -20.70 10.70 18.97
C GLU A 313 -21.46 10.09 17.78
N GLN A 314 -22.71 9.67 17.99
CA GLN A 314 -23.56 9.10 16.96
C GLN A 314 -24.14 10.19 16.05
N GLN A 315 -24.59 11.29 16.64
CA GLN A 315 -25.27 12.38 15.92
C GLN A 315 -24.34 13.03 14.88
N TYR A 316 -23.07 13.18 15.26
CA TYR A 316 -22.04 13.84 14.43
C TYR A 316 -21.01 12.85 13.88
N GLU A 317 -21.43 11.61 13.60
CA GLU A 317 -20.54 10.56 13.10
C GLU A 317 -19.78 10.99 11.86
N GLN A 318 -20.46 11.63 10.88
CA GLN A 318 -19.86 12.01 9.61
C GLN A 318 -18.81 13.12 9.76
N GLU A 319 -19.02 14.05 10.66
CA GLU A 319 -18.08 15.14 10.97
C GLU A 319 -16.92 14.66 11.82
N LEU A 320 -17.20 13.75 12.77
CA LEU A 320 -16.20 13.28 13.74
C LEU A 320 -15.30 12.19 13.20
N ARG A 321 -15.77 11.34 12.29
CA ARG A 321 -15.01 10.17 11.83
C ARG A 321 -13.66 10.53 11.19
N GLY A 322 -13.51 11.74 10.64
CA GLY A 322 -12.38 12.16 9.85
C GLY A 322 -12.35 11.45 8.48
N ARG A 323 -11.30 11.71 7.72
CA ARG A 323 -11.04 11.06 6.44
C ARG A 323 -9.85 10.14 6.58
N ASP A 324 -10.04 8.87 6.24
CA ASP A 324 -8.94 7.92 6.23
C ASP A 324 -7.97 8.29 5.11
N GLY A 325 -6.69 8.15 5.40
CA GLY A 325 -5.63 8.22 4.41
C GLY A 325 -5.31 6.82 3.88
N GLU A 326 -4.51 6.80 2.86
CA GLU A 326 -3.97 5.57 2.29
C GLU A 326 -2.47 5.73 2.09
N LEU A 327 -1.75 4.67 2.36
CA LEU A 327 -0.32 4.56 2.15
C LEU A 327 -0.10 3.53 1.05
N VAL A 328 0.39 3.99 -0.09
CA VAL A 328 0.81 3.10 -1.17
C VAL A 328 2.32 2.95 -1.11
N TYR A 329 2.80 1.74 -1.03
CA TYR A 329 4.22 1.49 -0.87
C TYR A 329 4.70 0.21 -1.56
N ILE A 330 5.98 0.19 -1.91
CA ILE A 330 6.69 -1.01 -2.33
C ILE A 330 6.99 -1.82 -1.07
N CYS A 331 6.48 -3.04 -1.03
CA CYS A 331 6.64 -3.98 0.07
C CYS A 331 7.65 -5.04 -0.33
N THR A 332 8.68 -5.24 0.48
CA THR A 332 9.68 -6.28 0.27
C THR A 332 9.09 -7.68 0.44
N ALA A 333 9.81 -8.72 0.00
CA ALA A 333 9.42 -10.10 0.22
C ALA A 333 9.24 -10.45 1.70
N GLU A 334 10.00 -9.79 2.59
CA GLU A 334 9.92 -9.93 4.05
C GLU A 334 8.76 -9.14 4.68
N GLY A 335 8.01 -8.38 3.88
CA GLY A 335 6.83 -7.64 4.35
C GLY A 335 7.12 -6.24 4.90
N THR A 336 8.31 -5.68 4.66
CA THR A 336 8.68 -4.33 5.09
C THR A 336 8.39 -3.28 4.00
N ASN A 337 8.17 -2.02 4.41
CA ASN A 337 8.06 -0.90 3.49
C ASN A 337 9.46 -0.52 2.98
N ARG A 338 9.71 -0.70 1.67
CA ARG A 338 10.94 -0.28 1.01
C ARG A 338 10.87 1.20 0.63
N LYS A 339 9.78 1.61 0.01
CA LYS A 339 9.51 2.98 -0.42
C LYS A 339 8.03 3.27 -0.43
N THR A 340 7.65 4.41 0.12
CA THR A 340 6.32 4.98 -0.03
C THR A 340 6.20 5.64 -1.40
N LEU A 341 5.12 5.30 -2.12
CA LEU A 341 4.77 5.87 -3.41
C LEU A 341 3.76 7.01 -3.27
N TYR A 342 2.81 6.86 -2.29
CA TYR A 342 1.74 7.82 -1.99
C TYR A 342 1.32 7.74 -0.52
#